data_6460352d88332d55eff16a63fa02c0ea
#
_entry.id   6460352d88332d55eff16a63fa02c0ea
#
_cell.length_a   1.000
_cell.length_b   1.000
_cell.length_c   1.000
_cell.angle_alpha   90.00
_cell.angle_beta   90.00
_cell.angle_gamma   90.00
#
_symmetry.space_group_name_H-M   'P 1'
#
loop_
_entity.id
_entity.type
_entity.pdbx_description
1 polymer ?
#
loop_
_entity_poly.entity_id
_entity_poly.type
_entity_poly.pdbx_seq_one_letter_code
_entity_poly.pdbx_strand_id
1 'polypeptide(L)'
;MRLVILALGLLATICSTSRASPTFLENVELRVGNYIDDLVRKALEYIRTLLQKHDPYPVPSMPQQTVTGEDIRLVATFKNLMVSNASNFVINKIENNVLGFWAKFDVTIPSMHLEGGYEVMGTVKGKAVTGNGNFKLDITKLDTSGYVRVGFASWWLQMTEMDIDYTIEDLKFTETGLIVAGMTQEQIQNLFSQTFLDYFKNNEKYVSSQVADYVKGIANDIMKGKNLKQLLEWLNNVIHGNILPG
;
A
#
# COMPACT_ATOMS: atom_id res chain seq x y z
N MET A 1 -0.88 2.35 -7.89
CA MET A 1 -1.30 1.52 -6.73
C MET A 1 -1.09 0.03 -6.96
N ARG A 2 -1.55 -0.56 -8.08
CA ARG A 2 -1.24 -1.98 -8.41
C ARG A 2 0.26 -2.30 -8.39
N LEU A 3 1.12 -1.37 -8.75
CA LEU A 3 2.57 -1.52 -8.82
C LEU A 3 3.28 -1.50 -7.45
N VAL A 4 2.90 -0.62 -6.54
CA VAL A 4 3.42 -0.60 -5.15
C VAL A 4 2.97 -1.85 -4.42
N ILE A 5 1.73 -2.26 -4.67
CA ILE A 5 1.13 -3.49 -4.19
C ILE A 5 1.85 -4.72 -4.73
N LEU A 6 2.28 -4.69 -6.00
CA LEU A 6 3.08 -5.72 -6.65
C LEU A 6 4.43 -5.95 -5.95
N ALA A 7 5.11 -4.90 -5.52
CA ALA A 7 6.39 -5.02 -4.82
C ALA A 7 6.25 -5.71 -3.47
N LEU A 8 5.23 -5.35 -2.71
CA LEU A 8 4.95 -5.97 -1.41
C LEU A 8 4.53 -7.45 -1.58
N GLY A 9 3.77 -7.75 -2.63
CA GLY A 9 3.38 -9.13 -2.95
C GLY A 9 4.53 -10.01 -3.46
N LEU A 10 5.47 -9.43 -4.18
CA LEU A 10 6.67 -10.12 -4.69
C LEU A 10 7.69 -10.43 -3.60
N LEU A 11 7.77 -9.63 -2.53
CA LEU A 11 8.60 -9.91 -1.36
C LEU A 11 8.35 -11.30 -0.78
N ALA A 12 7.14 -11.80 -0.86
CA ALA A 12 6.75 -13.09 -0.31
C ALA A 12 6.98 -14.28 -1.23
N THR A 13 7.10 -14.06 -2.53
CA THR A 13 6.95 -15.14 -3.52
C THR A 13 8.22 -15.95 -3.76
N ILE A 14 9.37 -15.47 -3.28
CA ILE A 14 10.67 -15.97 -3.76
C ILE A 14 11.29 -17.06 -2.86
N CYS A 15 10.57 -17.55 -1.88
CA CYS A 15 11.12 -18.43 -0.85
C CYS A 15 10.68 -19.90 -0.95
N SER A 16 11.17 -20.65 -1.92
CA SER A 16 11.13 -22.12 -1.81
C SER A 16 12.15 -22.85 -2.66
N THR A 17 12.97 -23.66 -2.07
CA THR A 17 13.27 -25.08 -2.35
C THR A 17 14.45 -25.62 -1.55
N SER A 18 14.31 -26.81 -1.10
CA SER A 18 15.17 -28.00 -0.95
C SER A 18 15.63 -28.41 0.45
N ARG A 19 15.40 -29.70 0.74
CA ARG A 19 15.97 -30.41 1.88
C ARG A 19 17.41 -30.82 1.58
N ALA A 20 18.38 -30.34 2.33
CA ALA A 20 19.78 -30.75 2.33
C ALA A 20 20.38 -30.62 3.75
N SER A 21 21.59 -31.16 4.01
CA SER A 21 22.18 -31.24 5.34
C SER A 21 22.49 -29.88 5.99
N PRO A 22 22.54 -29.77 7.34
CA PRO A 22 22.48 -28.47 8.05
C PRO A 22 23.54 -27.44 7.65
N THR A 23 24.80 -27.82 7.49
CA THR A 23 25.89 -26.88 7.14
C THR A 23 25.90 -26.46 5.67
N PHE A 24 25.42 -27.32 4.78
CA PHE A 24 25.26 -26.98 3.37
C PHE A 24 24.04 -26.08 3.17
N LEU A 25 22.96 -26.32 3.92
CA LEU A 25 21.74 -25.53 3.91
C LEU A 25 21.99 -24.09 4.34
N GLU A 26 22.76 -23.85 5.39
CA GLU A 26 23.06 -22.51 5.90
C GLU A 26 23.78 -21.65 4.86
N ASN A 27 24.77 -22.20 4.15
CA ASN A 27 25.45 -21.50 3.07
C ASN A 27 24.59 -21.30 1.81
N VAL A 28 23.71 -22.24 1.50
CA VAL A 28 22.75 -22.11 0.38
C VAL A 28 21.67 -21.11 0.74
N GLU A 29 21.15 -21.15 1.97
CA GLU A 29 20.15 -20.21 2.47
C GLU A 29 20.65 -18.76 2.44
N LEU A 30 21.88 -18.50 2.91
CA LEU A 30 22.53 -17.19 2.84
C LEU A 30 22.71 -16.70 1.39
N ARG A 31 23.12 -17.54 0.47
CA ARG A 31 23.31 -17.15 -0.93
C ARG A 31 22.00 -16.92 -1.65
N VAL A 32 21.01 -17.77 -1.43
CA VAL A 32 19.67 -17.63 -2.02
C VAL A 32 18.95 -16.46 -1.38
N GLY A 33 19.04 -16.26 -0.06
CA GLY A 33 18.49 -15.10 0.64
C GLY A 33 19.03 -13.79 0.10
N ASN A 34 20.35 -13.65 -0.04
CA ASN A 34 20.97 -12.45 -0.60
C ASN A 34 20.56 -12.18 -2.06
N TYR A 35 20.45 -13.22 -2.88
CA TYR A 35 19.97 -13.09 -4.26
C TYR A 35 18.52 -12.60 -4.31
N ILE A 36 17.69 -13.07 -3.42
CA ILE A 36 16.29 -12.67 -3.30
C ILE A 36 16.16 -11.25 -2.82
N ASP A 37 16.92 -10.83 -1.79
CA ASP A 37 16.95 -9.45 -1.34
C ASP A 37 17.35 -8.50 -2.47
N ASP A 38 18.35 -8.87 -3.28
CA ASP A 38 18.77 -8.09 -4.44
C ASP A 38 17.66 -7.96 -5.49
N LEU A 39 16.97 -9.05 -5.82
CA LEU A 39 15.84 -9.03 -6.75
C LEU A 39 14.69 -8.17 -6.23
N VAL A 40 14.37 -8.29 -4.96
CA VAL A 40 13.30 -7.48 -4.33
C VAL A 40 13.67 -6.00 -4.37
N ARG A 41 14.89 -5.65 -4.00
CA ARG A 41 15.38 -4.25 -4.07
C ARG A 41 15.31 -3.72 -5.50
N LYS A 42 15.75 -4.47 -6.48
CA LYS A 42 15.65 -4.10 -7.90
C LYS A 42 14.21 -3.92 -8.35
N ALA A 43 13.30 -4.78 -7.91
CA ALA A 43 11.88 -4.62 -8.21
C ALA A 43 11.30 -3.35 -7.58
N LEU A 44 11.65 -3.04 -6.34
CA LEU A 44 11.22 -1.80 -5.67
C LEU A 44 11.81 -0.57 -6.36
N GLU A 45 13.08 -0.59 -6.79
CA GLU A 45 13.69 0.50 -7.56
C GLU A 45 13.02 0.68 -8.92
N TYR A 46 12.67 -0.42 -9.59
CA TYR A 46 11.90 -0.34 -10.85
C TYR A 46 10.52 0.29 -10.62
N ILE A 47 9.83 -0.09 -9.55
CA ILE A 47 8.55 0.52 -9.15
C ILE A 47 8.72 2.01 -8.85
N ARG A 48 9.79 2.38 -8.13
CA ARG A 48 10.13 3.80 -7.91
C ARG A 48 10.22 4.55 -9.23
N THR A 49 10.95 4.01 -10.19
CA THR A 49 11.11 4.60 -11.52
C THR A 49 9.77 4.76 -12.25
N LEU A 50 8.89 3.76 -12.16
CA LEU A 50 7.57 3.82 -12.77
C LEU A 50 6.66 4.85 -12.07
N LEU A 51 6.68 4.92 -10.75
CA LEU A 51 5.95 5.94 -10.00
C LEU A 51 6.46 7.34 -10.34
N GLN A 52 7.77 7.54 -10.44
CA GLN A 52 8.36 8.82 -10.84
C GLN A 52 7.94 9.23 -12.27
N LYS A 53 7.91 8.27 -13.18
CA LYS A 53 7.52 8.53 -14.57
C LYS A 53 6.05 8.93 -14.73
N HIS A 54 5.20 8.48 -13.81
CA HIS A 54 3.75 8.70 -13.83
C HIS A 54 3.26 9.51 -12.62
N ASP A 55 4.11 10.36 -12.03
CA ASP A 55 3.71 11.26 -10.94
C ASP A 55 3.07 12.55 -11.52
N PRO A 56 1.83 12.89 -11.15
CA PRO A 56 0.93 12.20 -10.23
C PRO A 56 0.30 10.92 -10.81
N TYR A 57 0.19 9.89 -9.99
CA TYR A 57 -0.36 8.59 -10.39
C TYR A 57 -1.89 8.56 -10.22
N PRO A 58 -2.67 8.22 -11.26
CA PRO A 58 -4.12 8.14 -11.15
C PRO A 58 -4.54 6.92 -10.31
N VAL A 59 -5.39 7.17 -9.32
CA VAL A 59 -6.03 6.10 -8.54
C VAL A 59 -7.25 5.59 -9.30
N PRO A 60 -7.44 4.27 -9.41
CA PRO A 60 -8.65 3.72 -10.00
C PRO A 60 -9.91 4.27 -9.32
N SER A 61 -10.98 4.41 -10.08
CA SER A 61 -12.28 4.84 -9.55
C SER A 61 -12.72 3.94 -8.40
N MET A 62 -13.20 4.54 -7.34
CA MET A 62 -13.72 3.84 -6.17
C MET A 62 -15.24 3.97 -6.13
N PRO A 63 -15.96 2.95 -5.64
CA PRO A 63 -17.38 3.10 -5.34
C PRO A 63 -17.59 4.15 -4.25
N GLN A 64 -18.82 4.59 -4.07
CA GLN A 64 -19.19 5.47 -2.96
C GLN A 64 -18.70 4.90 -1.64
N GLN A 65 -18.07 5.73 -0.83
CA GLN A 65 -17.50 5.36 0.46
C GLN A 65 -18.40 5.85 1.59
N THR A 66 -18.54 5.03 2.61
CA THR A 66 -19.16 5.43 3.87
C THR A 66 -18.12 5.37 4.95
N VAL A 67 -17.86 6.53 5.58
CA VAL A 67 -16.96 6.65 6.72
C VAL A 67 -17.83 6.79 7.97
N THR A 68 -17.67 5.84 8.89
CA THR A 68 -18.41 5.83 10.15
C THR A 68 -17.43 5.67 11.30
N GLY A 69 -17.51 6.55 12.27
CA GLY A 69 -16.74 6.55 13.51
C GLY A 69 -17.56 7.18 14.63
N GLU A 70 -16.99 7.36 15.81
CA GLU A 70 -17.68 7.90 16.98
C GLU A 70 -18.34 9.25 16.70
N ASP A 71 -17.59 10.17 16.06
CA ASP A 71 -18.00 11.54 15.76
C ASP A 71 -18.17 11.81 14.27
N ILE A 72 -18.13 10.82 13.41
CA ILE A 72 -18.13 10.98 11.95
C ILE A 72 -19.09 10.00 11.29
N ARG A 73 -19.96 10.53 10.44
CA ARG A 73 -20.82 9.76 9.54
C ARG A 73 -20.89 10.50 8.22
N LEU A 74 -20.08 10.07 7.26
CA LEU A 74 -20.02 10.71 5.94
C LEU A 74 -20.27 9.66 4.86
N VAL A 75 -20.99 10.07 3.83
CA VAL A 75 -21.08 9.38 2.56
C VAL A 75 -20.37 10.24 1.53
N ALA A 76 -19.33 9.70 0.90
CA ALA A 76 -18.49 10.42 -0.02
C ALA A 76 -18.31 9.68 -1.34
N THR A 77 -18.30 10.42 -2.44
CA THR A 77 -17.92 9.96 -3.77
C THR A 77 -16.68 10.73 -4.20
N PHE A 78 -15.67 10.02 -4.67
CA PHE A 78 -14.42 10.62 -5.12
C PHE A 78 -14.28 10.50 -6.64
N LYS A 79 -13.68 11.52 -7.26
CA LYS A 79 -13.50 11.62 -8.72
C LYS A 79 -12.07 12.04 -9.03
N ASN A 80 -11.49 11.44 -10.06
CA ASN A 80 -10.17 11.82 -10.57
C ASN A 80 -9.10 11.90 -9.47
N LEU A 81 -9.04 10.87 -8.63
CA LEU A 81 -8.05 10.81 -7.57
C LEU A 81 -6.64 10.63 -8.14
N MET A 82 -5.72 11.43 -7.65
CA MET A 82 -4.30 11.41 -8.03
C MET A 82 -3.43 11.33 -6.78
N VAL A 83 -2.40 10.49 -6.82
CA VAL A 83 -1.39 10.37 -5.77
C VAL A 83 -0.06 10.89 -6.29
N SER A 84 0.60 11.77 -5.54
CA SER A 84 1.92 12.31 -5.83
C SER A 84 2.93 11.98 -4.73
N ASN A 85 4.21 12.00 -5.08
CA ASN A 85 5.35 11.73 -4.19
C ASN A 85 5.42 10.30 -3.62
N ALA A 86 4.55 9.39 -4.04
CA ALA A 86 4.60 8.00 -3.59
C ALA A 86 5.90 7.27 -3.96
N SER A 87 6.66 7.80 -4.93
CA SER A 87 7.96 7.28 -5.35
C SER A 87 9.10 7.57 -4.37
N ASN A 88 8.93 8.51 -3.44
CA ASN A 88 9.97 8.94 -2.51
C ASN A 88 10.11 8.02 -1.29
N PHE A 89 9.59 6.79 -1.37
CA PHE A 89 9.70 5.84 -0.28
C PHE A 89 11.15 5.45 0.03
N VAL A 90 11.44 5.21 1.31
CA VAL A 90 12.72 4.71 1.81
C VAL A 90 12.50 3.28 2.30
N ILE A 91 13.31 2.35 1.82
CA ILE A 91 13.31 0.97 2.29
C ILE A 91 14.22 0.91 3.51
N ASN A 92 13.63 0.83 4.70
CA ASN A 92 14.37 0.75 5.95
C ASN A 92 14.91 -0.65 6.17
N LYS A 93 14.05 -1.67 5.94
CA LYS A 93 14.40 -3.06 6.19
C LYS A 93 13.65 -4.00 5.27
N ILE A 94 14.34 -5.05 4.84
CA ILE A 94 13.77 -6.24 4.23
C ILE A 94 14.43 -7.42 4.89
N GLU A 95 13.64 -8.36 5.39
CA GLU A 95 14.08 -9.65 5.90
C GLU A 95 13.28 -10.73 5.19
N ASN A 96 13.93 -11.79 4.80
CA ASN A 96 13.26 -12.96 4.26
C ASN A 96 13.78 -14.25 4.91
N ASN A 97 12.94 -15.27 4.89
CA ASN A 97 13.32 -16.63 5.21
C ASN A 97 12.84 -17.54 4.08
N VAL A 98 13.78 -17.97 3.25
CA VAL A 98 13.53 -18.76 2.06
C VAL A 98 12.88 -20.10 2.41
N LEU A 99 13.36 -20.76 3.46
CA LEU A 99 12.86 -22.07 3.88
C LEU A 99 11.49 -21.97 4.59
N GLY A 100 11.24 -20.83 5.27
CA GLY A 100 9.98 -20.56 5.96
C GLY A 100 8.90 -19.94 5.09
N PHE A 101 9.21 -19.58 3.83
CA PHE A 101 8.28 -18.93 2.90
C PHE A 101 7.68 -17.63 3.43
N TRP A 102 8.47 -16.78 4.09
CA TRP A 102 8.01 -15.52 4.60
C TRP A 102 9.00 -14.37 4.38
N ALA A 103 8.49 -13.17 4.34
CA ALA A 103 9.27 -11.94 4.35
C ALA A 103 8.66 -10.89 5.28
N LYS A 104 9.51 -10.00 5.80
CA LYS A 104 9.13 -8.79 6.51
C LYS A 104 9.68 -7.59 5.77
N PHE A 105 8.96 -6.49 5.83
CA PHE A 105 9.38 -5.23 5.25
C PHE A 105 9.12 -4.08 6.21
N ASP A 106 9.92 -3.03 6.05
CA ASP A 106 9.75 -1.74 6.72
C ASP A 106 10.09 -0.65 5.70
N VAL A 107 9.13 0.24 5.45
CA VAL A 107 9.21 1.28 4.44
C VAL A 107 8.64 2.57 5.00
N THR A 108 9.35 3.67 4.81
CA THR A 108 8.89 5.02 5.13
C THR A 108 8.59 5.79 3.85
N ILE A 109 7.44 6.44 3.77
CA ILE A 109 7.13 7.45 2.77
C ILE A 109 7.16 8.82 3.47
N PRO A 110 8.21 9.63 3.24
CA PRO A 110 8.40 10.89 3.97
C PRO A 110 7.26 11.89 3.76
N SER A 111 6.74 11.94 2.54
CA SER A 111 5.57 12.76 2.19
C SER A 111 4.82 12.14 1.03
N MET A 112 3.49 12.20 1.08
CA MET A 112 2.61 11.76 0.02
C MET A 112 1.42 12.72 -0.08
N HIS A 113 0.97 12.98 -1.29
CA HIS A 113 -0.19 13.82 -1.54
C HIS A 113 -1.27 13.01 -2.25
N LEU A 114 -2.49 13.18 -1.81
CA LEU A 114 -3.69 12.66 -2.47
C LEU A 114 -4.60 13.84 -2.79
N GLU A 115 -4.99 14.00 -4.04
CA GLU A 115 -5.89 15.06 -4.46
C GLU A 115 -6.97 14.54 -5.40
N GLY A 116 -8.06 15.28 -5.53
CA GLY A 116 -9.14 14.94 -6.44
C GLY A 116 -10.41 15.72 -6.21
N GLY A 117 -11.42 15.41 -6.99
CA GLY A 117 -12.78 15.90 -6.78
C GLY A 117 -13.52 15.06 -5.74
N TYR A 118 -14.45 15.69 -5.03
CA TYR A 118 -15.30 14.98 -4.08
C TYR A 118 -16.73 15.53 -4.07
N GLU A 119 -17.62 14.68 -3.64
CA GLU A 119 -18.99 15.01 -3.25
C GLU A 119 -19.28 14.29 -1.93
N VAL A 120 -19.69 15.05 -0.90
CA VAL A 120 -19.86 14.50 0.45
C VAL A 120 -21.12 15.04 1.11
N MET A 121 -21.78 14.19 1.90
CA MET A 121 -22.85 14.54 2.81
C MET A 121 -22.78 13.72 4.10
N GLY A 122 -23.27 14.31 5.19
CA GLY A 122 -23.34 13.62 6.47
C GLY A 122 -23.21 14.53 7.67
N THR A 123 -22.52 14.02 8.70
CA THR A 123 -22.28 14.76 9.95
C THR A 123 -20.87 14.53 10.46
N VAL A 124 -20.28 15.58 11.07
CA VAL A 124 -19.02 15.51 11.82
C VAL A 124 -19.20 16.26 13.14
N LYS A 125 -18.92 15.58 14.26
CA LYS A 125 -19.12 16.10 15.62
C LYS A 125 -20.53 16.71 15.82
N GLY A 126 -21.54 16.01 15.32
CA GLY A 126 -22.94 16.40 15.39
C GLY A 126 -23.37 17.54 14.47
N LYS A 127 -22.45 18.12 13.65
CA LYS A 127 -22.75 19.18 12.70
C LYS A 127 -23.01 18.61 11.31
N ALA A 128 -24.03 19.13 10.62
CA ALA A 128 -24.31 18.77 9.24
C ALA A 128 -23.15 19.21 8.31
N VAL A 129 -22.76 18.31 7.42
CA VAL A 129 -21.71 18.50 6.42
C VAL A 129 -22.28 18.24 5.05
N THR A 130 -22.06 19.16 4.12
CA THR A 130 -22.30 18.98 2.70
C THR A 130 -21.17 19.61 1.91
N GLY A 131 -20.79 19.04 0.79
CA GLY A 131 -19.77 19.62 -0.07
C GLY A 131 -19.66 18.96 -1.42
N ASN A 132 -19.23 19.77 -2.38
CA ASN A 132 -18.88 19.33 -3.72
C ASN A 132 -17.75 20.26 -4.21
N GLY A 133 -16.58 19.70 -4.45
CA GLY A 133 -15.42 20.48 -4.84
C GLY A 133 -14.18 19.63 -5.02
N ASN A 134 -13.02 20.23 -4.76
CA ASN A 134 -11.74 19.55 -4.79
C ASN A 134 -11.13 19.48 -3.39
N PHE A 135 -10.34 18.46 -3.14
CA PHE A 135 -9.60 18.32 -1.90
C PHE A 135 -8.14 17.97 -2.18
N LYS A 136 -7.30 18.26 -1.21
CA LYS A 136 -5.92 17.81 -1.12
C LYS A 136 -5.66 17.30 0.30
N LEU A 137 -5.08 16.13 0.38
CA LEU A 137 -4.63 15.48 1.61
C LEU A 137 -3.12 15.35 1.56
N ASP A 138 -2.43 16.11 2.39
CA ASP A 138 -0.99 16.03 2.56
C ASP A 138 -0.70 15.11 3.76
N ILE A 139 -0.02 14.01 3.52
CA ILE A 139 0.38 13.02 4.52
C ILE A 139 1.86 13.18 4.77
N THR A 140 2.24 13.43 6.02
CA THR A 140 3.62 13.55 6.46
C THR A 140 4.03 12.26 7.17
N LYS A 141 5.10 11.68 6.71
CA LYS A 141 5.74 10.48 7.26
C LYS A 141 4.76 9.34 7.52
N LEU A 142 4.52 8.57 6.50
CA LEU A 142 3.82 7.30 6.58
C LEU A 142 4.87 6.18 6.74
N ASP A 143 5.02 5.67 7.96
CA ASP A 143 5.81 4.47 8.21
C ASP A 143 4.91 3.24 8.06
N THR A 144 5.38 2.25 7.31
CA THR A 144 4.63 1.02 7.04
C THR A 144 5.54 -0.18 7.24
N SER A 145 5.14 -1.09 8.09
CA SER A 145 5.80 -2.39 8.25
C SER A 145 4.82 -3.52 7.98
N GLY A 146 5.34 -4.68 7.65
CA GLY A 146 4.46 -5.81 7.40
C GLY A 146 5.17 -7.15 7.33
N TYR A 147 4.34 -8.17 7.35
CA TYR A 147 4.71 -9.58 7.24
C TYR A 147 3.92 -10.22 6.10
N VAL A 148 4.60 -11.04 5.36
CA VAL A 148 4.02 -11.77 4.23
C VAL A 148 4.44 -13.21 4.29
N ARG A 149 3.51 -14.14 4.09
CA ARG A 149 3.79 -15.56 3.92
C ARG A 149 3.23 -16.07 2.61
N VAL A 150 4.00 -16.92 1.97
CA VAL A 150 3.61 -17.61 0.74
C VAL A 150 3.50 -19.11 1.01
N GLY A 151 2.56 -19.74 0.37
CA GLY A 151 2.37 -21.19 0.42
C GLY A 151 2.05 -21.73 -0.96
N PHE A 152 1.78 -23.03 -1.04
CA PHE A 152 1.37 -23.68 -2.28
C PHE A 152 -0.14 -23.87 -2.33
N ALA A 153 -0.74 -23.47 -3.44
CA ALA A 153 -2.09 -23.86 -3.82
C ALA A 153 -1.96 -24.88 -4.94
N SER A 154 -1.95 -26.18 -4.59
CA SER A 154 -1.64 -27.25 -5.54
C SER A 154 -0.17 -27.17 -6.02
N TRP A 155 0.08 -26.75 -7.26
CA TRP A 155 1.43 -26.67 -7.84
C TRP A 155 1.94 -25.23 -8.07
N TRP A 156 1.11 -24.21 -7.83
CA TRP A 156 1.51 -22.80 -7.93
C TRP A 156 1.61 -22.15 -6.57
N LEU A 157 2.31 -21.03 -6.53
CA LEU A 157 2.46 -20.23 -5.31
C LEU A 157 1.26 -19.29 -5.10
N GLN A 158 0.92 -19.06 -3.83
CA GLN A 158 -0.04 -18.06 -3.43
C GLN A 158 0.39 -17.37 -2.13
N MET A 159 0.02 -16.12 -1.96
CA MET A 159 0.14 -15.43 -0.69
C MET A 159 -0.94 -15.95 0.26
N THR A 160 -0.52 -16.56 1.36
CA THR A 160 -1.42 -17.14 2.38
C THR A 160 -1.73 -16.15 3.50
N GLU A 161 -0.72 -15.39 3.93
CA GLU A 161 -0.84 -14.39 4.99
C GLU A 161 -0.26 -13.07 4.50
N MET A 162 -0.88 -11.98 4.92
CA MET A 162 -0.37 -10.62 4.77
C MET A 162 -0.85 -9.80 5.95
N ASP A 163 0.09 -9.28 6.71
CA ASP A 163 -0.17 -8.33 7.79
C ASP A 163 0.52 -7.01 7.47
N ILE A 164 -0.14 -5.93 7.74
CA ILE A 164 0.38 -4.56 7.56
C ILE A 164 0.07 -3.78 8.82
N ASP A 165 1.07 -3.07 9.32
CA ASP A 165 0.93 -2.02 10.32
C ASP A 165 1.38 -0.71 9.70
N TYR A 166 0.77 0.40 10.09
CA TYR A 166 1.22 1.71 9.66
C TYR A 166 1.11 2.75 10.78
N THR A 167 1.92 3.80 10.66
CA THR A 167 1.77 5.02 11.46
C THR A 167 1.83 6.24 10.56
N ILE A 168 1.05 7.26 10.90
CA ILE A 168 1.04 8.56 10.21
C ILE A 168 1.43 9.61 11.24
N GLU A 169 2.47 10.40 10.94
CA GLU A 169 2.92 11.47 11.83
C GLU A 169 1.93 12.64 11.81
N ASP A 170 1.63 13.16 10.63
CA ASP A 170 0.70 14.28 10.45
C ASP A 170 -0.10 14.15 9.15
N LEU A 171 -1.27 14.79 9.14
CA LEU A 171 -2.18 14.81 8.03
C LEU A 171 -2.84 16.19 7.93
N LYS A 172 -2.64 16.85 6.79
CA LYS A 172 -3.28 18.14 6.50
C LYS A 172 -4.30 17.98 5.39
N PHE A 173 -5.54 18.35 5.70
CA PHE A 173 -6.63 18.38 4.74
C PHE A 173 -6.91 19.80 4.29
N THR A 174 -6.99 20.04 3.00
CA THR A 174 -7.45 21.29 2.39
C THR A 174 -8.50 20.98 1.34
N GLU A 175 -9.46 21.85 1.17
CA GLU A 175 -10.56 21.61 0.25
C GLU A 175 -11.23 22.91 -0.23
N THR A 176 -12.10 22.77 -1.22
CA THR A 176 -13.00 23.84 -1.69
C THR A 176 -14.43 23.32 -1.73
N GLY A 177 -15.39 24.17 -1.35
CA GLY A 177 -16.81 23.83 -1.48
C GLY A 177 -17.41 22.97 -0.36
N LEU A 178 -16.68 22.75 0.75
CA LEU A 178 -17.20 22.09 1.94
C LEU A 178 -17.90 23.09 2.84
N ILE A 179 -19.09 22.75 3.29
CA ILE A 179 -19.92 23.59 4.17
C ILE A 179 -20.21 22.81 5.44
N VAL A 180 -19.85 23.41 6.57
CA VAL A 180 -20.22 22.95 7.90
C VAL A 180 -20.89 24.11 8.63
N ALA A 181 -22.08 23.88 9.15
CA ALA A 181 -22.88 24.93 9.77
C ALA A 181 -22.13 25.64 10.90
N GLY A 182 -21.99 26.98 10.77
CA GLY A 182 -21.39 27.86 11.78
C GLY A 182 -19.87 27.80 11.88
N MET A 183 -19.17 27.29 10.84
CA MET A 183 -17.72 27.23 10.81
C MET A 183 -17.12 28.04 9.64
N THR A 184 -15.95 28.62 9.88
CA THR A 184 -15.12 29.22 8.83
C THR A 184 -14.34 28.15 8.08
N GLN A 185 -13.82 28.49 6.90
CA GLN A 185 -13.01 27.59 6.08
C GLN A 185 -11.80 27.02 6.87
N GLU A 186 -11.08 27.84 7.59
CA GLU A 186 -9.95 27.44 8.42
C GLU A 186 -10.38 26.45 9.52
N GLN A 187 -11.49 26.71 10.18
CA GLN A 187 -12.04 25.82 11.20
C GLN A 187 -12.44 24.46 10.60
N ILE A 188 -13.00 24.44 9.38
CA ILE A 188 -13.36 23.23 8.66
C ILE A 188 -12.10 22.42 8.34
N GLN A 189 -11.07 23.04 7.77
CA GLN A 189 -9.82 22.37 7.41
C GLN A 189 -9.12 21.78 8.64
N ASN A 190 -9.05 22.53 9.73
CA ASN A 190 -8.46 22.04 10.99
C ASN A 190 -9.28 20.88 11.57
N LEU A 191 -10.60 20.99 11.57
CA LEU A 191 -11.49 19.94 12.04
C LEU A 191 -11.29 18.64 11.25
N PHE A 192 -11.28 18.72 9.92
CA PHE A 192 -11.16 17.53 9.08
C PHE A 192 -9.75 16.93 9.10
N SER A 193 -8.70 17.75 9.15
CA SER A 193 -7.33 17.27 9.32
C SER A 193 -7.20 16.43 10.59
N GLN A 194 -7.66 16.96 11.73
CA GLN A 194 -7.64 16.24 12.99
C GLN A 194 -8.55 15.00 12.96
N THR A 195 -9.75 15.14 12.44
CA THR A 195 -10.72 14.03 12.38
C THR A 195 -10.22 12.87 11.52
N PHE A 196 -9.59 13.16 10.38
CA PHE A 196 -9.00 12.10 9.54
C PHE A 196 -7.78 11.46 10.19
N LEU A 197 -6.90 12.26 10.79
CA LEU A 197 -5.74 11.72 11.50
C LEU A 197 -6.17 10.80 12.64
N ASP A 198 -7.13 11.22 13.45
CA ASP A 198 -7.70 10.43 14.54
C ASP A 198 -8.40 9.16 14.00
N TYR A 199 -9.14 9.29 12.90
CA TYR A 199 -9.78 8.14 12.25
C TYR A 199 -8.75 7.09 11.83
N PHE A 200 -7.69 7.49 11.15
CA PHE A 200 -6.65 6.54 10.72
C PHE A 200 -5.91 5.92 11.91
N LYS A 201 -5.60 6.70 12.96
CA LYS A 201 -4.96 6.19 14.17
C LYS A 201 -5.84 5.21 14.94
N ASN A 202 -7.12 5.56 15.14
CA ASN A 202 -8.05 4.76 15.93
C ASN A 202 -8.55 3.50 15.18
N ASN A 203 -8.50 3.50 13.85
CA ASN A 203 -8.93 2.40 13.01
C ASN A 203 -7.76 1.72 12.26
N GLU A 204 -6.55 1.84 12.80
CA GLU A 204 -5.32 1.33 12.17
C GLU A 204 -5.49 -0.14 11.73
N LYS A 205 -5.90 -1.03 12.62
CA LYS A 205 -6.09 -2.46 12.32
C LYS A 205 -7.13 -2.72 11.22
N TYR A 206 -8.22 -1.96 11.22
CA TYR A 206 -9.25 -2.11 10.19
C TYR A 206 -8.72 -1.65 8.82
N VAL A 207 -8.10 -0.48 8.76
CA VAL A 207 -7.55 0.05 7.51
C VAL A 207 -6.42 -0.85 6.99
N SER A 208 -5.51 -1.26 7.88
CA SER A 208 -4.42 -2.19 7.56
C SER A 208 -4.93 -3.50 6.97
N SER A 209 -5.95 -4.11 7.58
CA SER A 209 -6.53 -5.35 7.06
C SER A 209 -7.14 -5.18 5.67
N GLN A 210 -7.84 -4.07 5.41
CA GLN A 210 -8.39 -3.78 4.08
C GLN A 210 -7.29 -3.62 3.02
N VAL A 211 -6.20 -2.94 3.39
CA VAL A 211 -5.03 -2.80 2.51
C VAL A 211 -4.35 -4.15 2.29
N ALA A 212 -4.15 -4.93 3.35
CA ALA A 212 -3.54 -6.26 3.28
C ALA A 212 -4.35 -7.21 2.39
N ASP A 213 -5.66 -7.27 2.55
CA ASP A 213 -6.55 -8.10 1.72
C ASP A 213 -6.52 -7.69 0.25
N TYR A 214 -6.52 -6.39 -0.02
CA TYR A 214 -6.42 -5.87 -1.38
C TYR A 214 -5.08 -6.22 -2.03
N VAL A 215 -3.97 -6.04 -1.31
CA VAL A 215 -2.61 -6.41 -1.76
C VAL A 215 -2.52 -7.91 -2.01
N LYS A 216 -3.00 -8.71 -1.08
CA LYS A 216 -3.04 -10.18 -1.18
C LYS A 216 -3.85 -10.64 -2.39
N GLY A 217 -4.99 -10.01 -2.65
CA GLY A 217 -5.82 -10.31 -3.83
C GLY A 217 -5.05 -10.10 -5.13
N ILE A 218 -4.46 -8.92 -5.33
CA ILE A 218 -3.66 -8.60 -6.53
C ILE A 218 -2.45 -9.52 -6.66
N ALA A 219 -1.73 -9.76 -5.57
CA ALA A 219 -0.57 -10.65 -5.58
C ALA A 219 -0.98 -12.07 -6.03
N ASN A 220 -2.08 -12.59 -5.51
CA ASN A 220 -2.59 -13.91 -5.87
C ASN A 220 -3.06 -13.98 -7.33
N ASP A 221 -3.65 -12.94 -7.87
CA ASP A 221 -4.00 -12.87 -9.30
C ASP A 221 -2.75 -12.98 -10.19
N ILE A 222 -1.66 -12.34 -9.80
CA ILE A 222 -0.39 -12.39 -10.52
C ILE A 222 0.27 -13.76 -10.40
N MET A 223 0.25 -14.35 -9.20
CA MET A 223 0.87 -15.64 -8.91
C MET A 223 0.10 -16.83 -9.48
N LYS A 224 -1.19 -16.66 -9.75
CA LYS A 224 -2.09 -17.73 -10.19
C LYS A 224 -1.52 -18.50 -11.38
N GLY A 225 -1.40 -19.81 -11.22
CA GLY A 225 -0.91 -20.72 -12.26
C GLY A 225 0.59 -20.62 -12.54
N LYS A 226 1.38 -19.89 -11.72
CA LYS A 226 2.82 -19.77 -11.88
C LYS A 226 3.56 -20.53 -10.77
N ASN A 227 4.55 -21.30 -11.16
CA ASN A 227 5.52 -21.85 -10.21
C ASN A 227 6.62 -20.81 -9.92
N LEU A 228 7.50 -21.12 -8.96
CA LEU A 228 8.58 -20.22 -8.55
C LEU A 228 9.46 -19.76 -9.72
N LYS A 229 9.87 -20.67 -10.59
CA LYS A 229 10.71 -20.34 -11.75
C LYS A 229 10.02 -19.31 -12.67
N GLN A 230 8.76 -19.55 -12.99
CA GLN A 230 7.96 -18.66 -13.83
C GLN A 230 7.75 -17.28 -13.18
N LEU A 231 7.61 -17.23 -11.85
CA LEU A 231 7.54 -15.95 -11.13
C LEU A 231 8.85 -15.18 -11.15
N LEU A 232 9.99 -15.88 -10.98
CA LEU A 232 11.30 -15.26 -11.08
C LEU A 232 11.58 -14.73 -12.50
N GLU A 233 11.24 -15.50 -13.53
CA GLU A 233 11.33 -15.08 -14.93
C GLU A 233 10.44 -13.87 -15.21
N TRP A 234 9.20 -13.89 -14.71
CA TRP A 234 8.28 -12.76 -14.82
C TRP A 234 8.83 -11.51 -14.14
N LEU A 235 9.33 -11.63 -12.90
CA LEU A 235 9.94 -10.52 -12.16
C LEU A 235 11.15 -9.95 -12.90
N ASN A 236 12.03 -10.79 -13.38
CA ASN A 236 13.19 -10.37 -14.16
C ASN A 236 12.78 -9.62 -15.44
N ASN A 237 11.74 -10.06 -16.13
CA ASN A 237 11.20 -9.39 -17.29
C ASN A 237 10.58 -8.01 -16.93
N VAL A 238 9.89 -7.91 -15.80
CA VAL A 238 9.35 -6.65 -15.29
C VAL A 238 10.48 -5.66 -14.98
N ILE A 239 11.53 -6.10 -14.26
CA ILE A 239 12.68 -5.26 -13.89
C ILE A 239 13.40 -4.70 -15.12
N HIS A 240 13.46 -5.47 -16.21
CA HIS A 240 14.09 -5.05 -17.46
C HIS A 240 13.14 -4.34 -18.43
N GLY A 241 11.91 -4.03 -18.01
CA GLY A 241 10.92 -3.32 -18.83
C GLY A 241 10.36 -4.11 -20.02
N ASN A 242 10.58 -5.44 -20.05
CA ASN A 242 10.11 -6.31 -21.12
C ASN A 242 8.62 -6.65 -21.02
N ILE A 243 8.02 -6.44 -19.85
CA ILE A 243 6.59 -6.62 -19.59
C ILE A 243 6.13 -5.44 -18.75
N LEU A 244 5.12 -4.72 -19.22
CA LEU A 244 4.42 -3.75 -18.38
C LEU A 244 3.58 -4.53 -17.37
N PRO A 245 3.68 -4.21 -16.08
CA PRO A 245 2.76 -4.78 -15.09
C PRO A 245 1.36 -4.24 -15.40
N GLY A 246 0.47 -5.13 -15.77
CA GLY A 246 -0.93 -4.86 -16.12
C GLY A 246 -1.77 -4.39 -14.93
#